data_a78def4abc616fbffcade5290f88cc70
#
_entry.id   a78def4abc616fbffcade5290f88cc70
#
_cell.length_a   1.000
_cell.length_b   1.000
_cell.length_c   1.000
_cell.angle_alpha   90.00
_cell.angle_beta   90.00
_cell.angle_gamma   90.00
#
_symmetry.space_group_name_H-M   'P 1'
#
loop_
_entity.id
_entity.type
_entity.pdbx_description
1 polymer ?
#
loop_
_entity_poly.entity_id
_entity_poly.type
_entity_poly.pdbx_seq_one_letter_code
_entity_poly.pdbx_strand_id
1 'polypeptide(L)'
;MNEEIAEYYEELYRLYIDENQPLERRYRQLRESLERVVRERIQGNSLQTTDLAARINYVATQYELDIKEQNQLHTFRLTSNDILNHRKFPAKEEFLRDLRAVAFAYRKMFAQDIPLKLFSVLPKQEITSLGKKEKKEYIRRIRVCFDYADDTYLYVHPVDIIADEPIRLFIINPV
;
A
#
# COMPACT_ATOMS: atom_id res chain seq x y z
N MET A 1 22.26 4.27 -12.35
CA MET A 1 21.26 4.53 -11.28
C MET A 1 21.49 5.95 -10.82
N ASN A 2 20.44 6.76 -10.68
CA ASN A 2 20.56 8.12 -10.15
C ASN A 2 21.05 8.01 -8.70
N GLU A 3 22.04 8.83 -8.29
CA GLU A 3 22.62 8.78 -6.94
C GLU A 3 21.57 8.99 -5.84
N GLU A 4 20.66 9.91 -6.05
CA GLU A 4 19.56 10.18 -5.12
C GLU A 4 18.63 8.95 -4.91
N ILE A 5 18.31 8.23 -5.98
CA ILE A 5 17.47 7.01 -5.90
C ILE A 5 18.26 5.88 -5.22
N ALA A 6 19.55 5.80 -5.46
CA ALA A 6 20.41 4.83 -4.79
C ALA A 6 20.42 5.04 -3.26
N GLU A 7 20.40 6.29 -2.81
CA GLU A 7 20.36 6.63 -1.38
C GLU A 7 19.07 6.14 -0.71
N TYR A 8 17.91 6.26 -1.36
CA TYR A 8 16.66 5.73 -0.83
C TYR A 8 16.68 4.21 -0.64
N TYR A 9 17.22 3.49 -1.62
CA TYR A 9 17.34 2.03 -1.47
C TYR A 9 18.41 1.63 -0.45
N GLU A 10 19.48 2.38 -0.32
CA GLU A 10 20.50 2.13 0.72
C GLU A 10 19.94 2.41 2.11
N GLU A 11 19.09 3.42 2.27
CA GLU A 11 18.36 3.68 3.51
C GLU A 11 17.47 2.49 3.89
N LEU A 12 16.69 1.94 2.96
CA LEU A 12 15.89 0.75 3.21
C LEU A 12 16.75 -0.47 3.59
N TYR A 13 17.91 -0.63 2.93
CA TYR A 13 18.82 -1.71 3.27
C TYR A 13 19.42 -1.56 4.67
N ARG A 14 19.78 -0.34 5.09
CA ARG A 14 20.24 -0.06 6.45
C ARG A 14 19.17 -0.40 7.49
N LEU A 15 17.92 -0.08 7.22
CA LEU A 15 16.83 -0.46 8.10
C LEU A 15 16.67 -1.97 8.24
N TYR A 16 17.04 -2.75 7.23
CA TYR A 16 17.06 -4.19 7.30
C TYR A 16 18.20 -4.73 8.18
N ILE A 17 19.43 -4.25 7.96
CA ILE A 17 20.64 -4.81 8.61
C ILE A 17 20.86 -4.34 10.05
N ASP A 18 20.32 -3.20 10.44
CA ASP A 18 20.53 -2.61 11.77
C ASP A 18 19.64 -3.30 12.81
N GLU A 19 19.99 -4.54 13.15
CA GLU A 19 19.28 -5.31 14.16
C GLU A 19 19.47 -4.77 15.59
N ASN A 20 20.47 -3.93 15.83
CA ASN A 20 20.71 -3.31 17.13
C ASN A 20 19.71 -2.17 17.44
N GLN A 21 19.06 -1.64 16.42
CA GLN A 21 18.08 -0.58 16.58
C GLN A 21 16.70 -1.17 16.96
N PRO A 22 16.01 -0.57 17.96
CA PRO A 22 14.65 -0.99 18.29
C PRO A 22 13.73 -1.00 17.07
N LEU A 23 12.92 -2.03 16.93
CA LEU A 23 12.06 -2.22 15.76
C LEU A 23 11.05 -1.07 15.57
N GLU A 24 10.55 -0.49 16.67
CA GLU A 24 9.70 0.71 16.65
C GLU A 24 10.38 1.90 15.98
N ARG A 25 11.67 2.13 16.27
CA ARG A 25 12.45 3.18 15.64
C ARG A 25 12.65 2.93 14.15
N ARG A 26 12.88 1.67 13.78
CA ARG A 26 12.99 1.26 12.36
C ARG A 26 11.66 1.48 11.61
N TYR A 27 10.52 1.20 12.24
CA TYR A 27 9.20 1.52 11.68
C TYR A 27 9.01 3.02 11.47
N ARG A 28 9.42 3.84 12.43
CA ARG A 28 9.38 5.30 12.30
C ARG A 28 10.18 5.78 11.10
N GLN A 29 11.41 5.34 10.97
CA GLN A 29 12.30 5.70 9.86
C GLN A 29 11.77 5.21 8.51
N LEU A 30 11.23 3.99 8.44
CA LEU A 30 10.61 3.47 7.23
C LEU A 30 9.41 4.33 6.80
N ARG A 31 8.60 4.76 7.76
CA ARG A 31 7.48 5.65 7.51
C ARG A 31 7.93 7.03 7.03
N GLU A 32 8.89 7.63 7.69
CA GLU A 32 9.46 8.93 7.31
C GLU A 32 10.06 8.89 5.90
N SER A 33 10.73 7.80 5.54
CA SER A 33 11.26 7.56 4.20
C SER A 33 10.13 7.51 3.17
N LEU A 34 9.08 6.73 3.40
CA LEU A 34 7.91 6.68 2.50
C LEU A 34 7.24 8.05 2.37
N GLU A 35 6.99 8.75 3.48
CA GLU A 35 6.34 10.06 3.48
C GLU A 35 7.15 11.09 2.69
N ARG A 36 8.48 11.06 2.80
CA ARG A 36 9.39 11.93 2.03
C ARG A 36 9.28 11.66 0.54
N VAL A 37 9.46 10.41 0.12
CA VAL A 37 9.39 10.02 -1.30
C VAL A 37 8.03 10.36 -1.91
N VAL A 38 6.95 10.02 -1.22
CA VAL A 38 5.59 10.31 -1.70
C VAL A 38 5.38 11.83 -1.84
N ARG A 39 5.87 12.64 -0.88
CA ARG A 39 5.77 14.10 -0.95
C ARG A 39 6.54 14.66 -2.15
N GLU A 40 7.73 14.17 -2.41
CA GLU A 40 8.53 14.59 -3.56
C GLU A 40 7.84 14.25 -4.89
N ARG A 41 7.17 13.11 -4.95
CA ARG A 41 6.47 12.65 -6.17
C ARG A 41 5.16 13.40 -6.47
N ILE A 42 4.62 14.14 -5.52
CA ILE A 42 3.41 14.98 -5.71
C ILE A 42 3.73 16.48 -5.68
N GLN A 43 4.97 16.88 -5.95
CA GLN A 43 5.37 18.29 -5.97
C GLN A 43 4.50 19.13 -6.90
N GLY A 44 4.09 20.30 -6.40
CA GLY A 44 3.22 21.21 -7.15
C GLY A 44 1.74 20.88 -7.09
N ASN A 45 1.33 19.81 -6.39
CA ASN A 45 -0.05 19.44 -6.20
C ASN A 45 -0.58 19.90 -4.82
N SER A 46 -1.84 20.29 -4.74
CA SER A 46 -2.53 20.64 -3.49
C SER A 46 -2.56 19.50 -2.45
N LEU A 47 -2.35 18.27 -2.90
CA LEU A 47 -2.26 17.08 -2.04
C LEU A 47 -1.04 17.04 -1.12
N GLN A 48 -0.07 17.94 -1.26
CA GLN A 48 1.08 18.00 -0.34
C GLN A 48 0.70 18.23 1.11
N THR A 49 -0.43 18.89 1.34
CA THR A 49 -0.95 19.20 2.70
C THR A 49 -1.90 18.14 3.24
N THR A 50 -2.27 17.14 2.43
CA THR A 50 -3.19 16.08 2.84
C THR A 50 -2.49 15.00 3.69
N ASP A 51 -3.28 14.09 4.24
CA ASP A 51 -2.76 12.95 4.98
C ASP A 51 -2.03 11.93 4.09
N LEU A 52 -1.28 11.03 4.70
CA LEU A 52 -0.53 10.00 3.99
C LEU A 52 -1.46 9.05 3.20
N ALA A 53 -2.70 8.83 3.66
CA ALA A 53 -3.64 7.96 2.94
C ALA A 53 -4.01 8.54 1.57
N ALA A 54 -4.35 9.82 1.51
CA ALA A 54 -4.67 10.50 0.25
C ALA A 54 -3.46 10.53 -0.69
N ARG A 55 -2.26 10.75 -0.15
CA ARG A 55 -1.02 10.75 -0.94
C ARG A 55 -0.71 9.36 -1.51
N ILE A 56 -0.89 8.27 -0.73
CA ILE A 56 -0.74 6.90 -1.21
C ILE A 56 -1.71 6.63 -2.36
N ASN A 57 -2.97 7.03 -2.24
CA ASN A 57 -3.96 6.86 -3.31
C ASN A 57 -3.55 7.59 -4.60
N TYR A 58 -3.03 8.81 -4.45
CA TYR A 58 -2.55 9.59 -5.59
C TYR A 58 -1.38 8.92 -6.30
N VAL A 59 -0.32 8.55 -5.57
CA VAL A 59 0.84 7.90 -6.17
C VAL A 59 0.51 6.52 -6.72
N ALA A 60 -0.42 5.79 -6.10
CA ALA A 60 -0.88 4.51 -6.62
C ALA A 60 -1.50 4.66 -8.01
N THR A 61 -2.32 5.68 -8.23
CA THR A 61 -2.90 5.98 -9.53
C THR A 61 -1.85 6.49 -10.52
N GLN A 62 -1.01 7.43 -10.08
CA GLN A 62 -0.02 8.09 -10.94
C GLN A 62 1.08 7.15 -11.43
N TYR A 63 1.49 6.19 -10.61
CA TYR A 63 2.58 5.25 -10.90
C TYR A 63 2.09 3.81 -11.11
N GLU A 64 0.80 3.64 -11.38
CA GLU A 64 0.19 2.35 -11.73
C GLU A 64 0.52 1.22 -10.74
N LEU A 65 0.43 1.52 -9.43
CA LEU A 65 0.46 0.49 -8.41
C LEU A 65 -0.80 -0.36 -8.55
N ASP A 66 -0.64 -1.68 -8.49
CA ASP A 66 -1.80 -2.55 -8.45
C ASP A 66 -2.55 -2.46 -7.10
N ILE A 67 -3.78 -2.97 -7.07
CA ILE A 67 -4.63 -2.93 -5.86
C ILE A 67 -3.94 -3.60 -4.67
N LYS A 68 -3.16 -4.64 -4.90
CA LYS A 68 -2.44 -5.36 -3.85
C LYS A 68 -1.30 -4.51 -3.29
N GLU A 69 -0.50 -3.89 -4.16
CA GLU A 69 0.58 -2.98 -3.79
C GLU A 69 0.04 -1.78 -3.00
N GLN A 70 -1.05 -1.18 -3.47
CA GLN A 70 -1.72 -0.08 -2.78
C GLN A 70 -2.23 -0.50 -1.40
N ASN A 71 -2.90 -1.64 -1.29
CA ASN A 71 -3.40 -2.17 -0.03
C ASN A 71 -2.26 -2.48 0.96
N GLN A 72 -1.12 -2.97 0.48
CA GLN A 72 0.06 -3.20 1.31
C GLN A 72 0.60 -1.89 1.90
N LEU A 73 0.66 -0.82 1.13
CA LEU A 73 1.05 0.50 1.65
C LEU A 73 0.05 1.04 2.68
N HIS A 74 -1.26 0.85 2.47
CA HIS A 74 -2.26 1.23 3.47
C HIS A 74 -2.16 0.39 4.74
N THR A 75 -1.89 -0.91 4.62
CA THR A 75 -1.64 -1.79 5.77
C THR A 75 -0.42 -1.31 6.54
N PHE A 76 0.69 -1.03 5.86
CA PHE A 76 1.88 -0.45 6.48
C PHE A 76 1.57 0.87 7.19
N ARG A 77 0.84 1.79 6.55
CA ARG A 77 0.43 3.06 7.15
C ARG A 77 -0.34 2.86 8.46
N LEU A 78 -1.30 1.93 8.48
CA LEU A 78 -2.09 1.62 9.67
C LEU A 78 -1.24 0.96 10.76
N THR A 79 -0.45 -0.05 10.39
CA THR A 79 0.45 -0.75 11.32
C THR A 79 1.45 0.22 11.95
N SER A 80 2.07 1.09 11.16
CA SER A 80 3.01 2.09 11.68
C SER A 80 2.33 3.10 12.59
N ASN A 81 1.09 3.52 12.31
CA ASN A 81 0.32 4.37 13.21
C ASN A 81 0.08 3.68 14.57
N ASP A 82 -0.33 2.42 14.55
CA ASP A 82 -0.62 1.69 15.79
C ASP A 82 0.64 1.47 16.63
N ILE A 83 1.76 1.17 15.98
CA ILE A 83 3.05 1.04 16.66
C ILE A 83 3.51 2.37 17.27
N LEU A 84 3.48 3.46 16.49
CA LEU A 84 3.94 4.78 16.95
C LEU A 84 3.03 5.40 18.02
N ASN A 85 1.76 4.96 18.10
CA ASN A 85 0.83 5.35 19.17
C ASN A 85 0.79 4.32 20.32
N HIS A 86 1.74 3.38 20.38
CA HIS A 86 1.84 2.35 21.40
C HIS A 86 0.59 1.45 21.53
N ARG A 87 -0.17 1.28 20.45
CA ARG A 87 -1.35 0.42 20.38
C ARG A 87 -1.02 -1.01 19.96
N LYS A 88 0.17 -1.19 19.38
CA LYS A 88 0.65 -2.47 18.86
C LYS A 88 2.15 -2.60 19.08
N PHE A 89 2.59 -3.81 19.44
CA PHE A 89 4.02 -4.14 19.46
C PHE A 89 4.48 -4.51 18.05
N PRO A 90 5.64 -4.01 17.60
CA PRO A 90 6.18 -4.35 16.29
C PRO A 90 6.65 -5.81 16.24
N ALA A 91 6.38 -6.51 15.14
CA ALA A 91 6.88 -7.85 14.86
C ALA A 91 7.87 -7.81 13.69
N LYS A 92 8.94 -8.61 13.76
CA LYS A 92 10.01 -8.63 12.74
C LYS A 92 9.48 -9.06 11.37
N GLU A 93 8.63 -10.07 11.32
CA GLU A 93 8.03 -10.58 10.09
C GLU A 93 7.12 -9.54 9.42
N GLU A 94 6.34 -8.81 10.21
CA GLU A 94 5.52 -7.70 9.69
C GLU A 94 6.40 -6.58 9.14
N PHE A 95 7.45 -6.20 9.87
CA PHE A 95 8.39 -5.18 9.41
C PHE A 95 9.01 -5.55 8.07
N LEU A 96 9.43 -6.80 7.89
CA LEU A 96 10.03 -7.25 6.64
C LEU A 96 9.03 -7.23 5.48
N ARG A 97 7.76 -7.56 5.71
CA ARG A 97 6.70 -7.43 4.70
C ARG A 97 6.44 -5.98 4.33
N ASP A 98 6.41 -5.10 5.32
CA ASP A 98 6.19 -3.67 5.13
C ASP A 98 7.38 -3.01 4.42
N LEU A 99 8.62 -3.37 4.78
CA LEU A 99 9.84 -2.95 4.09
C LEU A 99 9.81 -3.37 2.61
N ARG A 100 9.39 -4.61 2.35
CA ARG A 100 9.19 -5.08 0.97
C ARG A 100 8.15 -4.24 0.24
N ALA A 101 7.00 -3.97 0.84
CA ALA A 101 5.93 -3.18 0.22
C ALA A 101 6.43 -1.79 -0.18
N VAL A 102 7.18 -1.13 0.70
CA VAL A 102 7.79 0.18 0.41
C VAL A 102 8.82 0.09 -0.70
N ALA A 103 9.71 -0.92 -0.69
CA ALA A 103 10.72 -1.10 -1.74
C ALA A 103 10.08 -1.33 -3.13
N PHE A 104 9.00 -2.09 -3.22
CA PHE A 104 8.28 -2.31 -4.48
C PHE A 104 7.52 -1.06 -4.95
N ALA A 105 6.96 -0.27 -4.02
CA ALA A 105 6.40 1.02 -4.37
C ALA A 105 7.47 1.98 -4.92
N TYR A 106 8.66 2.01 -4.33
CA TYR A 106 9.80 2.80 -4.84
C TYR A 106 10.19 2.38 -6.26
N ARG A 107 10.24 1.06 -6.52
CA ARG A 107 10.49 0.54 -7.87
C ARG A 107 9.55 1.16 -8.91
N LYS A 108 8.26 1.25 -8.60
CA LYS A 108 7.26 1.85 -9.47
C LYS A 108 7.42 3.37 -9.58
N MET A 109 7.55 4.07 -8.45
CA MET A 109 7.66 5.52 -8.42
C MET A 109 8.95 6.06 -9.06
N PHE A 110 10.04 5.30 -8.99
CA PHE A 110 11.32 5.69 -9.58
C PHE A 110 11.54 5.11 -10.99
N ALA A 111 10.70 4.16 -11.43
CA ALA A 111 10.90 3.37 -12.64
C ALA A 111 12.31 2.74 -12.70
N GLN A 112 12.82 2.29 -11.55
CA GLN A 112 14.14 1.67 -11.40
C GLN A 112 14.03 0.41 -10.55
N ASP A 113 14.75 -0.65 -10.98
CA ASP A 113 14.75 -1.90 -10.27
C ASP A 113 15.40 -1.79 -8.88
N ILE A 114 14.89 -2.60 -7.95
CA ILE A 114 15.43 -2.73 -6.60
C ILE A 114 16.84 -3.31 -6.71
N PRO A 115 17.87 -2.69 -6.10
CA PRO A 115 19.23 -3.22 -6.11
C PRO A 115 19.27 -4.65 -5.58
N LEU A 116 20.07 -5.51 -6.22
CA LEU A 116 20.20 -6.93 -5.84
C LEU A 116 20.51 -7.15 -4.36
N LYS A 117 21.32 -6.28 -3.78
CA LYS A 117 21.67 -6.31 -2.36
C LYS A 117 20.43 -6.23 -1.46
N LEU A 118 19.51 -5.32 -1.75
CA LEU A 118 18.26 -5.19 -1.02
C LEU A 118 17.27 -6.29 -1.43
N PHE A 119 17.12 -6.54 -2.72
CA PHE A 119 16.17 -7.52 -3.24
C PHE A 119 16.39 -8.93 -2.67
N SER A 120 17.66 -9.35 -2.51
CA SER A 120 18.01 -10.67 -2.00
C SER A 120 17.60 -10.93 -0.56
N VAL A 121 17.44 -9.88 0.24
CA VAL A 121 17.10 -9.95 1.66
C VAL A 121 15.61 -9.70 1.94
N LEU A 122 14.89 -9.18 0.96
CA LEU A 122 13.45 -9.00 1.12
C LEU A 122 12.73 -10.37 1.12
N PRO A 123 11.72 -10.55 1.98
CA PRO A 123 10.97 -11.79 2.01
C PRO A 123 10.40 -12.08 0.62
N LYS A 124 10.57 -13.30 0.16
CA LYS A 124 9.90 -13.74 -1.06
C LYS A 124 8.39 -13.58 -0.84
N GLN A 125 7.70 -13.08 -1.85
CA GLN A 125 6.26 -13.09 -1.81
C GLN A 125 5.88 -14.57 -1.69
N GLU A 126 5.34 -14.98 -0.55
CA GLU A 126 4.60 -16.24 -0.53
C GLU A 126 3.52 -16.08 -1.58
N ILE A 127 3.68 -16.79 -2.67
CA ILE A 127 2.56 -17.16 -3.50
C ILE A 127 1.81 -18.15 -2.61
N THR A 128 1.08 -17.63 -1.63
CA THR A 128 -0.02 -18.37 -1.06
C THR A 128 -0.85 -18.69 -2.29
N SER A 129 -0.70 -19.92 -2.76
CA SER A 129 -1.74 -20.54 -3.55
C SER A 129 -2.95 -20.49 -2.64
N LEU A 130 -3.64 -19.33 -2.68
CA LEU A 130 -4.95 -19.20 -2.08
C LEU A 130 -5.70 -20.39 -2.63
N GLY A 131 -5.97 -21.36 -1.76
CA GLY A 131 -6.73 -22.51 -2.14
C GLY A 131 -8.01 -22.01 -2.83
N LYS A 132 -8.60 -22.77 -3.73
CA LYS A 132 -9.81 -22.39 -4.47
C LYS A 132 -10.90 -21.77 -3.57
N LYS A 133 -10.90 -22.09 -2.28
CA LYS A 133 -11.82 -21.58 -1.25
C LYS A 133 -11.52 -20.13 -0.85
N GLU A 134 -10.26 -19.76 -0.69
CA GLU A 134 -9.83 -18.40 -0.33
C GLU A 134 -9.93 -17.43 -1.53
N LYS A 135 -9.73 -17.93 -2.77
CA LYS A 135 -10.03 -17.13 -3.97
C LYS A 135 -11.50 -16.71 -4.04
N LYS A 136 -12.43 -17.57 -3.60
CA LYS A 136 -13.87 -17.23 -3.54
C LYS A 136 -14.18 -16.17 -2.47
N GLU A 137 -13.46 -16.13 -1.36
CA GLU A 137 -13.69 -15.13 -0.32
C GLU A 137 -13.10 -13.75 -0.67
N TYR A 138 -12.01 -13.69 -1.43
CA TYR A 138 -11.37 -12.43 -1.81
C TYR A 138 -12.20 -11.61 -2.83
N ILE A 139 -13.07 -12.24 -3.60
CA ILE A 139 -13.93 -11.59 -4.59
C ILE A 139 -15.20 -11.03 -3.97
N ARG A 140 -15.47 -11.27 -2.69
CA ARG A 140 -16.73 -10.97 -2.01
C ARG A 140 -17.02 -9.49 -1.70
N ARG A 141 -16.07 -8.58 -1.93
CA ARG A 141 -16.27 -7.15 -1.65
C ARG A 141 -15.77 -6.28 -2.78
N ILE A 142 -16.60 -6.05 -3.77
CA ILE A 142 -16.39 -4.96 -4.71
C ILE A 142 -17.05 -3.71 -4.12
N ARG A 143 -16.23 -2.71 -3.81
CA ARG A 143 -16.72 -1.38 -3.51
C ARG A 143 -16.85 -0.64 -4.83
N VAL A 144 -18.05 -0.47 -5.33
CA VAL A 144 -18.30 0.34 -6.51
C VAL A 144 -18.49 1.78 -6.03
N CYS A 145 -17.58 2.67 -6.40
CA CYS A 145 -17.73 4.11 -6.20
C CYS A 145 -18.28 4.71 -7.49
N PHE A 146 -19.37 5.43 -7.38
CA PHE A 146 -19.92 6.23 -8.48
C PHE A 146 -19.71 7.70 -8.17
N ASP A 147 -19.21 8.48 -9.14
CA ASP A 147 -19.24 9.92 -9.09
C ASP A 147 -20.65 10.40 -9.46
N TYR A 148 -21.19 11.28 -8.62
CA TYR A 148 -22.51 11.85 -8.84
C TYR A 148 -22.39 13.25 -9.45
N ALA A 149 -23.09 13.44 -10.55
CA ALA A 149 -23.24 14.76 -11.16
C ALA A 149 -24.47 15.51 -10.64
N ASP A 150 -25.44 14.84 -10.03
CA ASP A 150 -26.70 15.42 -9.54
C ASP A 150 -27.11 14.75 -8.22
N ASP A 151 -27.86 15.45 -7.36
CA ASP A 151 -28.29 15.12 -6.00
C ASP A 151 -29.04 13.76 -5.81
N THR A 152 -28.69 12.76 -6.59
CA THR A 152 -29.28 11.40 -6.54
C THR A 152 -28.32 10.49 -5.78
N TYR A 153 -28.79 9.91 -4.66
CA TYR A 153 -28.02 8.95 -3.85
C TYR A 153 -28.24 7.53 -4.38
N LEU A 154 -27.15 6.88 -4.77
CA LEU A 154 -27.14 5.45 -5.09
C LEU A 154 -26.62 4.67 -3.87
N TYR A 155 -27.47 3.89 -3.23
CA TYR A 155 -27.04 2.94 -2.21
C TYR A 155 -26.66 1.63 -2.89
N VAL A 156 -25.39 1.26 -2.82
CA VAL A 156 -24.96 -0.08 -3.22
C VAL A 156 -24.80 -0.93 -1.96
N HIS A 157 -25.67 -1.87 -1.76
CA HIS A 157 -25.46 -2.91 -0.78
C HIS A 157 -24.34 -3.84 -1.24
N PRO A 158 -23.47 -4.32 -0.31
CA PRO A 158 -22.49 -5.33 -0.66
C PRO A 158 -23.23 -6.57 -1.15
N VAL A 159 -23.10 -6.86 -2.44
CA VAL A 159 -23.62 -8.08 -3.04
C VAL A 159 -22.54 -9.13 -3.01
N ASP A 160 -22.81 -10.31 -2.54
CA ASP A 160 -21.92 -11.47 -2.68
C ASP A 160 -21.83 -11.81 -4.18
N ILE A 161 -20.69 -11.53 -4.80
CA ILE A 161 -20.46 -11.87 -6.20
C ILE A 161 -19.86 -13.26 -6.26
N ILE A 162 -20.61 -14.19 -6.84
CA ILE A 162 -20.12 -15.52 -7.21
C ILE A 162 -19.50 -15.39 -8.60
N ALA A 163 -18.22 -15.79 -8.75
CA ALA A 163 -17.39 -15.48 -9.90
C ALA A 163 -17.88 -15.98 -11.27
N ASP A 164 -18.87 -16.84 -11.30
CA ASP A 164 -19.35 -17.51 -12.51
C ASP A 164 -20.75 -17.07 -12.95
N GLU A 165 -21.34 -16.09 -12.28
CA GLU A 165 -22.65 -15.54 -12.64
C GLU A 165 -22.54 -14.09 -13.12
N PRO A 166 -23.36 -13.68 -14.12
CA PRO A 166 -23.38 -12.30 -14.58
C PRO A 166 -23.89 -11.39 -13.45
N ILE A 167 -23.13 -10.34 -13.17
CA ILE A 167 -23.50 -9.33 -12.18
C ILE A 167 -24.73 -8.57 -12.69
N ARG A 168 -25.85 -8.67 -11.97
CA ARG A 168 -27.02 -7.83 -12.18
C ARG A 168 -27.02 -6.69 -11.18
N LEU A 169 -26.78 -5.49 -11.66
CA LEU A 169 -26.94 -4.28 -10.86
C LEU A 169 -28.41 -3.88 -10.88
N PHE A 170 -29.03 -3.84 -9.72
CA PHE A 170 -30.36 -3.27 -9.55
C PHE A 170 -30.19 -1.82 -9.09
N ILE A 171 -30.66 -0.88 -9.93
CA ILE A 171 -30.78 0.51 -9.52
C ILE A 171 -32.12 0.64 -8.81
N ILE A 172 -32.08 0.81 -7.50
CA ILE A 172 -33.28 1.10 -6.71
C ILE A 172 -33.36 2.63 -6.65
N ASN A 173 -34.29 3.21 -7.41
CA ASN A 173 -34.65 4.61 -7.21
C ASN A 173 -35.42 4.70 -5.88
N PRO A 174 -34.97 5.51 -4.91
CA PRO A 174 -35.81 5.81 -3.76
C PRO A 174 -37.01 6.62 -4.25
N VAL A 175 -38.19 6.13 -3.93
CA VAL A 175 -39.48 6.85 -4.12
C VAL A 175 -39.56 7.95 -3.06
#